data_1b811b5c86d53cd119efd8d56b67a687
#
_entry.id   1b811b5c86d53cd119efd8d56b67a687
#
_cell.length_a   1.000
_cell.length_b   1.000
_cell.length_c   1.000
_cell.angle_alpha   90.00
_cell.angle_beta   90.00
_cell.angle_gamma   90.00
#
_symmetry.space_group_name_H-M   'P 1'
#
loop_
_entity.id
_entity.type
_entity.pdbx_description
1 polymer ?
#
loop_
_entity_poly.entity_id
_entity_poly.type
_entity_poly.pdbx_seq_one_letter_code
_entity_poly.pdbx_strand_id
1 'polypeptide(L)'
;RLYELEQLDQNKIRVKKSNGDVQAFNEQKLKDTWAVAAKGLEDRCKFEDLINLFNITLIDGLDTEQILKNLRKSAIDSISVENAEWQLVAGRLYSMEFYKKAMRSRNITLDDIYTPEAWIAHFDDYLDKGYYSTKFLENYSREEIRDAANWIDKARDFEYGYSTTLAFNKRYLLNRNGAFHELPQEMYLAVALFLAIPEKQEDRLEVARKIYDVTSS
;
A
#
# COMPACT_ATOMS: atom_id res chain seq x y z
N ARG A 1 17.56 -14.29 20.19
CA ARG A 1 17.28 -14.22 18.74
C ARG A 1 17.95 -13.03 18.05
N LEU A 2 17.93 -11.81 18.61
CA LEU A 2 18.78 -10.71 18.09
C LEU A 2 20.24 -11.14 18.03
N TYR A 3 20.74 -11.80 19.08
CA TYR A 3 22.07 -12.36 19.13
C TYR A 3 22.30 -13.50 18.11
N GLU A 4 21.27 -14.30 17.80
CA GLU A 4 21.33 -15.32 16.76
C GLU A 4 21.33 -14.72 15.35
N LEU A 5 20.60 -13.62 15.12
CA LEU A 5 20.64 -12.87 13.85
C LEU A 5 21.99 -12.17 13.65
N GLU A 6 22.59 -11.66 14.73
CA GLU A 6 23.96 -11.07 14.72
C GLU A 6 25.04 -12.13 14.45
N GLN A 7 24.84 -13.37 14.89
CA GLN A 7 25.77 -14.49 14.66
C GLN A 7 25.61 -15.17 13.30
N LEU A 8 24.45 -14.99 12.65
CA LEU A 8 24.29 -15.41 11.27
C LEU A 8 25.19 -14.53 10.40
N ASP A 9 26.21 -15.13 9.84
CA ASP A 9 27.09 -14.49 8.88
C ASP A 9 26.22 -13.87 7.76
N GLN A 10 25.92 -12.57 7.91
CA GLN A 10 25.01 -11.82 7.04
C GLN A 10 25.38 -11.96 5.54
N ASN A 11 26.63 -12.34 5.26
CA ASN A 11 27.12 -12.61 3.92
C ASN A 11 26.64 -13.93 3.32
N LYS A 12 26.09 -14.84 4.13
CA LYS A 12 25.63 -16.17 3.65
C LYS A 12 24.19 -16.21 3.23
N ILE A 13 23.36 -15.24 3.70
CA ILE A 13 21.94 -15.19 3.36
C ILE A 13 21.76 -14.21 2.22
N ARG A 14 21.21 -14.70 1.12
CA ARG A 14 20.92 -13.91 -0.06
C ARG A 14 19.41 -13.64 -0.15
N VAL A 15 19.08 -12.41 -0.53
CA VAL A 15 17.71 -11.97 -0.75
C VAL A 15 17.53 -11.62 -2.22
N LYS A 16 16.50 -12.19 -2.84
CA LYS A 16 16.13 -11.89 -4.22
C LYS A 16 15.21 -10.68 -4.25
N LYS A 17 15.61 -9.64 -4.98
CA LYS A 17 14.77 -8.47 -5.26
C LYS A 17 13.71 -8.79 -6.32
N SER A 18 12.66 -7.96 -6.38
CA SER A 18 11.61 -8.05 -7.38
C SER A 18 12.10 -7.90 -8.83
N ASN A 19 13.25 -7.22 -9.05
CA ASN A 19 13.89 -7.10 -10.36
C ASN A 19 14.81 -8.29 -10.71
N GLY A 20 14.89 -9.30 -9.85
CA GLY A 20 15.72 -10.48 -10.03
C GLY A 20 17.14 -10.39 -9.44
N ASP A 21 17.59 -9.20 -9.01
CA ASP A 21 18.90 -9.03 -8.36
C ASP A 21 18.95 -9.78 -7.03
N VAL A 22 20.12 -10.34 -6.75
CA VAL A 22 20.40 -11.04 -5.50
C VAL A 22 21.40 -10.22 -4.69
N GLN A 23 21.04 -9.90 -3.44
CA GLN A 23 21.90 -9.15 -2.52
C GLN A 23 21.97 -9.86 -1.16
N ALA A 24 23.02 -9.55 -0.38
CA ALA A 24 23.09 -10.00 1.01
C ALA A 24 21.89 -9.48 1.82
N PHE A 25 21.41 -10.31 2.75
CA PHE A 25 20.42 -9.89 3.73
C PHE A 25 20.98 -8.72 4.56
N ASN A 26 20.14 -7.72 4.81
CA ASN A 26 20.51 -6.54 5.57
C ASN A 26 19.43 -6.25 6.62
N GLU A 27 19.77 -6.49 7.88
CA GLU A 27 18.89 -6.24 9.01
C GLU A 27 18.49 -4.75 9.14
N GLN A 28 19.39 -3.83 8.78
CA GLN A 28 19.09 -2.41 8.81
C GLN A 28 17.87 -2.07 7.94
N LYS A 29 17.69 -2.76 6.82
CA LYS A 29 16.49 -2.56 5.97
C LYS A 29 15.19 -3.03 6.64
N LEU A 30 15.26 -4.06 7.50
CA LEU A 30 14.10 -4.44 8.32
C LEU A 30 13.77 -3.34 9.33
N LYS A 31 14.81 -2.82 9.98
CA LYS A 31 14.66 -1.73 10.96
C LYS A 31 14.15 -0.46 10.31
N ASP A 32 14.64 -0.10 9.13
CA ASP A 32 14.14 1.03 8.36
C ASP A 32 12.65 0.85 7.96
N THR A 33 12.28 -0.36 7.53
CA THR A 33 10.89 -0.69 7.19
C THR A 33 9.98 -0.60 8.41
N TRP A 34 10.43 -1.14 9.56
CA TRP A 34 9.72 -0.99 10.83
C TRP A 34 9.60 0.48 11.23
N ALA A 35 10.67 1.26 11.17
CA ALA A 35 10.66 2.67 11.57
C ALA A 35 9.63 3.49 10.78
N VAL A 36 9.46 3.22 9.49
CA VAL A 36 8.41 3.86 8.68
C VAL A 36 7.01 3.39 9.14
N ALA A 37 6.84 2.09 9.38
CA ALA A 37 5.54 1.55 9.79
C ALA A 37 5.16 1.93 11.24
N ALA A 38 6.14 2.00 12.13
CA ALA A 38 5.95 2.34 13.54
C ALA A 38 6.00 3.85 13.82
N LYS A 39 6.14 4.69 12.80
CA LYS A 39 6.26 6.15 12.97
C LYS A 39 5.19 6.70 13.91
N GLY A 40 5.62 7.33 15.00
CA GLY A 40 4.77 7.87 16.06
C GLY A 40 4.26 6.83 17.08
N LEU A 41 4.71 5.58 16.98
CA LEU A 41 4.33 4.45 17.85
C LEU A 41 5.55 3.68 18.35
N GLU A 42 6.76 4.20 18.16
CA GLU A 42 8.03 3.50 18.38
C GLU A 42 8.20 3.03 19.82
N ASP A 43 7.70 3.82 20.79
CA ASP A 43 7.76 3.50 22.22
C ASP A 43 6.87 2.31 22.62
N ARG A 44 5.79 2.08 21.88
CA ARG A 44 4.80 1.01 22.15
C ARG A 44 4.96 -0.19 21.23
N CYS A 45 5.41 0.03 20.01
CA CYS A 45 5.60 -1.01 19.00
C CYS A 45 7.09 -1.16 18.69
N LYS A 46 7.84 -1.68 19.65
CA LYS A 46 9.31 -1.75 19.57
C LYS A 46 9.78 -2.74 18.52
N PHE A 47 10.91 -2.42 17.90
CA PHE A 47 11.54 -3.28 16.90
C PHE A 47 11.90 -4.66 17.47
N GLU A 48 12.37 -4.71 18.72
CA GLU A 48 12.73 -5.93 19.43
C GLU A 48 11.54 -6.89 19.56
N ASP A 49 10.34 -6.38 19.85
CA ASP A 49 9.13 -7.20 19.95
C ASP A 49 8.77 -7.81 18.59
N LEU A 50 8.86 -7.00 17.51
CA LEU A 50 8.61 -7.46 16.17
C LEU A 50 9.58 -8.56 15.74
N ILE A 51 10.88 -8.38 16.00
CA ILE A 51 11.94 -9.31 15.60
C ILE A 51 11.86 -10.61 16.40
N ASN A 52 11.46 -10.56 17.66
CA ASN A 52 11.28 -11.77 18.48
C ASN A 52 10.22 -12.73 17.89
N LEU A 53 9.20 -12.19 17.22
CA LEU A 53 8.15 -12.96 16.55
C LEU A 53 8.46 -13.22 15.08
N PHE A 54 9.44 -12.53 14.55
CA PHE A 54 9.83 -12.65 13.15
C PHE A 54 10.50 -14.00 12.90
N ASN A 55 9.70 -14.99 12.50
CA ASN A 55 10.20 -16.31 12.13
C ASN A 55 10.67 -16.27 10.67
N ILE A 56 11.93 -15.94 10.46
CA ILE A 56 12.58 -16.22 9.19
C ILE A 56 13.00 -17.70 9.23
N THR A 57 12.37 -18.54 8.42
CA THR A 57 13.08 -19.66 7.87
C THR A 57 14.05 -19.07 6.87
N LEU A 58 15.29 -18.85 7.30
CA LEU A 58 16.34 -18.26 6.49
C LEU A 58 16.73 -19.25 5.39
N ILE A 59 15.92 -19.28 4.36
CA ILE A 59 16.20 -20.03 3.13
C ILE A 59 16.97 -19.09 2.22
N ASP A 60 18.12 -19.52 1.74
CA ASP A 60 18.89 -18.81 0.73
C ASP A 60 17.99 -18.51 -0.48
N GLY A 61 17.92 -17.23 -0.89
CA GLY A 61 17.07 -16.78 -1.99
C GLY A 61 15.67 -16.27 -1.59
N LEU A 62 15.44 -15.91 -0.32
CA LEU A 62 14.17 -15.34 0.14
C LEU A 62 13.80 -14.09 -0.68
N ASP A 63 12.54 -14.01 -1.12
CA ASP A 63 12.02 -12.83 -1.83
C ASP A 63 11.76 -11.68 -0.83
N THR A 64 12.06 -10.45 -1.25
CA THR A 64 11.76 -9.24 -0.46
C THR A 64 10.28 -9.06 -0.16
N GLU A 65 9.37 -9.57 -1.01
CA GLU A 65 7.93 -9.58 -0.73
C GLU A 65 7.60 -10.51 0.44
N GLN A 66 8.25 -11.68 0.50
CA GLN A 66 8.05 -12.63 1.58
C GLN A 66 8.56 -12.08 2.92
N ILE A 67 9.68 -11.34 2.90
CA ILE A 67 10.20 -10.65 4.09
C ILE A 67 9.15 -9.66 4.62
N LEU A 68 8.57 -8.82 3.75
CA LEU A 68 7.56 -7.86 4.17
C LEU A 68 6.28 -8.54 4.70
N LYS A 69 5.84 -9.63 4.07
CA LYS A 69 4.71 -10.44 4.56
C LYS A 69 5.00 -11.04 5.95
N ASN A 70 6.23 -11.50 6.17
CA ASN A 70 6.62 -12.06 7.47
C ASN A 70 6.69 -10.96 8.55
N LEU A 71 7.21 -9.76 8.22
CA LEU A 71 7.16 -8.60 9.13
C LEU A 71 5.72 -8.24 9.50
N ARG A 72 4.83 -8.16 8.52
CA ARG A 72 3.42 -7.91 8.76
C ARG A 72 2.78 -9.00 9.63
N LYS A 73 3.10 -10.26 9.39
CA LYS A 73 2.62 -11.38 10.22
C LYS A 73 3.09 -11.21 11.68
N SER A 74 4.35 -10.88 11.90
CA SER A 74 4.87 -10.63 13.24
C SER A 74 4.15 -9.46 13.92
N ALA A 75 3.86 -8.38 13.19
CA ALA A 75 3.08 -7.26 13.71
C ALA A 75 1.65 -7.68 14.09
N ILE A 76 1.00 -8.55 13.28
CA ILE A 76 -0.33 -9.11 13.59
C ILE A 76 -0.27 -9.98 14.85
N ASP A 77 0.73 -10.83 14.97
CA ASP A 77 0.91 -11.74 16.12
C ASP A 77 1.24 -10.96 17.42
N SER A 78 1.68 -9.69 17.30
CA SER A 78 1.91 -8.76 18.42
C SER A 78 0.65 -8.04 18.91
N ILE A 79 -0.47 -8.12 18.17
CA ILE A 79 -1.71 -7.43 18.55
C ILE A 79 -2.27 -8.07 19.81
N SER A 80 -2.47 -7.26 20.84
CA SER A 80 -3.13 -7.66 22.09
C SER A 80 -4.02 -6.53 22.61
N VAL A 81 -4.74 -6.77 23.70
CA VAL A 81 -5.55 -5.73 24.35
C VAL A 81 -4.65 -4.61 24.88
N GLU A 82 -3.47 -4.96 25.38
CA GLU A 82 -2.49 -4.01 25.93
C GLU A 82 -1.69 -3.26 24.85
N ASN A 83 -1.61 -3.84 23.66
CA ASN A 83 -0.79 -3.33 22.54
C ASN A 83 -1.59 -3.30 21.23
N ALA A 84 -2.75 -2.66 21.27
CA ALA A 84 -3.65 -2.56 20.12
C ALA A 84 -3.04 -1.75 18.95
N GLU A 85 -2.06 -0.89 19.23
CA GLU A 85 -1.37 -0.06 18.25
C GLU A 85 -0.64 -0.87 17.16
N TRP A 86 -0.31 -2.13 17.44
CA TRP A 86 0.23 -3.04 16.42
C TRP A 86 -0.71 -3.24 15.23
N GLN A 87 -2.02 -2.99 15.41
CA GLN A 87 -2.97 -2.98 14.28
C GLN A 87 -2.60 -1.93 13.24
N LEU A 88 -2.17 -0.75 13.68
CA LEU A 88 -1.77 0.32 12.77
C LEU A 88 -0.44 0.00 12.08
N VAL A 89 0.54 -0.54 12.84
CA VAL A 89 1.82 -0.98 12.26
C VAL A 89 1.59 -2.07 11.21
N ALA A 90 0.76 -3.07 11.51
CA ALA A 90 0.42 -4.14 10.56
C ALA A 90 -0.32 -3.60 9.32
N GLY A 91 -1.21 -2.63 9.49
CA GLY A 91 -1.91 -1.94 8.40
C GLY A 91 -0.94 -1.19 7.49
N ARG A 92 -0.03 -0.42 8.06
CA ARG A 92 1.01 0.33 7.33
C ARG A 92 1.96 -0.59 6.56
N LEU A 93 2.38 -1.71 7.16
CA LEU A 93 3.15 -2.72 6.45
C LEU A 93 2.38 -3.32 5.28
N TYR A 94 1.06 -3.48 5.42
CA TYR A 94 0.21 -3.96 4.33
C TYR A 94 0.07 -2.93 3.21
N SER A 95 -0.09 -1.66 3.53
CA SER A 95 -0.10 -0.58 2.54
C SER A 95 1.22 -0.51 1.75
N MET A 96 2.36 -0.76 2.40
CA MET A 96 3.65 -0.89 1.71
C MET A 96 3.67 -2.07 0.72
N GLU A 97 2.99 -3.18 1.04
CA GLU A 97 2.84 -4.30 0.09
C GLU A 97 2.01 -3.88 -1.14
N PHE A 98 0.94 -3.10 -0.96
CA PHE A 98 0.16 -2.56 -2.07
C PHE A 98 1.02 -1.69 -2.98
N TYR A 99 1.79 -0.77 -2.40
CA TYR A 99 2.69 0.10 -3.15
C TYR A 99 3.72 -0.69 -3.95
N LYS A 100 4.39 -1.66 -3.34
CA LYS A 100 5.36 -2.50 -4.04
C LYS A 100 4.74 -3.25 -5.22
N LYS A 101 3.53 -3.77 -5.05
CA LYS A 101 2.81 -4.47 -6.12
C LYS A 101 2.41 -3.50 -7.25
N ALA A 102 1.87 -2.32 -6.91
CA ALA A 102 1.53 -1.31 -7.89
C ALA A 102 2.76 -0.82 -8.67
N MET A 103 3.86 -0.51 -7.97
CA MET A 103 5.12 -0.12 -8.59
C MET A 103 5.61 -1.17 -9.60
N ARG A 104 5.60 -2.43 -9.20
CA ARG A 104 6.04 -3.54 -10.05
C ARG A 104 5.14 -3.73 -11.28
N SER A 105 3.81 -3.75 -11.07
CA SER A 105 2.85 -4.04 -12.14
C SER A 105 2.73 -2.91 -13.16
N ARG A 106 2.95 -1.67 -12.72
CA ARG A 106 2.86 -0.47 -13.55
C ARG A 106 4.21 0.03 -14.04
N ASN A 107 5.32 -0.59 -13.57
CA ASN A 107 6.70 -0.16 -13.83
C ASN A 107 6.93 1.32 -13.48
N ILE A 108 6.48 1.72 -12.29
CA ILE A 108 6.61 3.07 -11.74
C ILE A 108 7.45 3.05 -10.45
N THR A 109 7.89 4.21 -10.01
CA THR A 109 8.64 4.39 -8.75
C THR A 109 7.70 4.77 -7.60
N LEU A 110 8.24 4.86 -6.38
CA LEU A 110 7.49 5.32 -5.19
C LEU A 110 7.04 6.78 -5.32
N ASP A 111 7.84 7.61 -6.00
CA ASP A 111 7.55 9.02 -6.20
C ASP A 111 6.42 9.24 -7.22
N ASP A 112 6.22 8.29 -8.13
CA ASP A 112 5.14 8.33 -9.11
C ASP A 112 3.77 7.96 -8.52
N ILE A 113 3.74 7.26 -7.37
CA ILE A 113 2.48 6.84 -6.75
C ILE A 113 1.61 8.06 -6.44
N TYR A 114 0.38 8.04 -6.99
CA TYR A 114 -0.63 9.07 -6.88
C TYR A 114 -0.31 10.37 -7.61
N THR A 115 0.70 10.41 -8.48
CA THR A 115 0.86 11.55 -9.39
C THR A 115 -0.29 11.57 -10.41
N PRO A 116 -0.68 12.75 -10.91
CA PRO A 116 -1.70 12.86 -11.96
C PRO A 116 -1.41 11.99 -13.20
N GLU A 117 -0.14 11.86 -13.58
CA GLU A 117 0.32 11.05 -14.71
C GLU A 117 0.15 9.55 -14.46
N ALA A 118 0.52 9.07 -13.28
CA ALA A 118 0.35 7.67 -12.91
C ALA A 118 -1.13 7.32 -12.72
N TRP A 119 -1.91 8.23 -12.16
CA TRP A 119 -3.34 8.06 -12.00
C TRP A 119 -4.07 7.97 -13.35
N ILE A 120 -3.84 8.92 -14.28
CA ILE A 120 -4.53 8.89 -15.56
C ILE A 120 -4.13 7.66 -16.39
N ALA A 121 -2.87 7.22 -16.34
CA ALA A 121 -2.42 6.01 -17.00
C ALA A 121 -3.12 4.76 -16.44
N HIS A 122 -3.30 4.69 -15.12
CA HIS A 122 -4.04 3.64 -14.46
C HIS A 122 -5.52 3.66 -14.81
N PHE A 123 -6.13 4.85 -14.80
CA PHE A 123 -7.53 5.05 -15.16
C PHE A 123 -7.82 4.58 -16.58
N ASP A 124 -6.96 4.94 -17.54
CA ASP A 124 -7.10 4.53 -18.94
C ASP A 124 -6.99 3.01 -19.11
N ASP A 125 -6.01 2.38 -18.47
CA ASP A 125 -5.83 0.94 -18.48
C ASP A 125 -7.07 0.23 -17.93
N TYR A 126 -7.69 0.77 -16.89
CA TYR A 126 -8.89 0.21 -16.28
C TYR A 126 -10.16 0.47 -17.10
N LEU A 127 -10.22 1.58 -17.77
CA LEU A 127 -11.29 1.89 -18.72
C LEU A 127 -11.22 0.95 -19.93
N ASP A 128 -10.05 0.77 -20.52
CA ASP A 128 -9.81 -0.10 -21.68
C ASP A 128 -10.13 -1.56 -21.38
N LYS A 129 -9.84 -2.01 -20.15
CA LYS A 129 -10.18 -3.35 -19.66
C LYS A 129 -11.64 -3.52 -19.25
N GLY A 130 -12.43 -2.45 -19.28
CA GLY A 130 -13.84 -2.46 -18.88
C GLY A 130 -14.06 -2.60 -17.37
N TYR A 131 -13.07 -2.25 -16.55
CA TYR A 131 -13.20 -2.21 -15.09
C TYR A 131 -13.83 -0.90 -14.64
N TYR A 132 -13.52 0.19 -15.31
CA TYR A 132 -14.19 1.47 -15.14
C TYR A 132 -15.24 1.66 -16.22
N SER A 133 -16.29 2.42 -15.90
CA SER A 133 -17.42 2.69 -16.80
C SER A 133 -17.07 3.81 -17.78
N THR A 134 -17.52 3.68 -19.03
CA THR A 134 -17.43 4.75 -20.04
C THR A 134 -18.15 6.03 -19.63
N LYS A 135 -19.10 5.95 -18.68
CA LYS A 135 -19.78 7.11 -18.10
C LYS A 135 -18.85 8.17 -17.53
N PHE A 136 -17.64 7.80 -17.13
CA PHE A 136 -16.65 8.79 -16.71
C PHE A 136 -16.36 9.79 -17.85
N LEU A 137 -16.03 9.30 -19.05
CA LEU A 137 -15.70 10.14 -20.21
C LEU A 137 -16.92 10.83 -20.83
N GLU A 138 -18.12 10.38 -20.55
CA GLU A 138 -19.36 11.05 -20.94
C GLU A 138 -19.63 12.30 -20.07
N ASN A 139 -19.02 12.36 -18.87
CA ASN A 139 -19.32 13.36 -17.85
C ASN A 139 -18.14 14.21 -17.41
N TYR A 140 -16.91 13.75 -17.64
CA TYR A 140 -15.67 14.44 -17.30
C TYR A 140 -14.73 14.46 -18.49
N SER A 141 -13.98 15.53 -18.65
CA SER A 141 -12.80 15.54 -19.52
C SER A 141 -11.67 14.70 -18.91
N ARG A 142 -10.77 14.19 -19.76
CA ARG A 142 -9.58 13.46 -19.27
C ARG A 142 -8.69 14.34 -18.39
N GLU A 143 -8.67 15.65 -18.63
CA GLU A 143 -7.92 16.60 -17.83
C GLU A 143 -8.51 16.72 -16.41
N GLU A 144 -9.83 16.83 -16.29
CA GLU A 144 -10.51 16.84 -15.00
C GLU A 144 -10.25 15.55 -14.20
N ILE A 145 -10.30 14.38 -14.86
CA ILE A 145 -10.01 13.09 -14.22
C ILE A 145 -8.54 13.06 -13.79
N ARG A 146 -7.60 13.48 -14.63
CA ARG A 146 -6.17 13.52 -14.28
C ARG A 146 -5.91 14.43 -13.09
N ASP A 147 -6.44 15.65 -13.13
CA ASP A 147 -6.15 16.69 -12.15
C ASP A 147 -6.82 16.41 -10.80
N ALA A 148 -7.86 15.58 -10.76
CA ALA A 148 -8.45 15.10 -9.52
C ALA A 148 -7.45 14.34 -8.63
N ALA A 149 -6.39 13.76 -9.18
CA ALA A 149 -5.31 13.15 -8.40
C ALA A 149 -4.60 14.15 -7.46
N ASN A 150 -4.65 15.45 -7.75
CA ASN A 150 -4.11 16.48 -6.85
C ASN A 150 -4.89 16.59 -5.51
N TRP A 151 -6.04 15.94 -5.38
CA TRP A 151 -6.78 15.86 -4.12
C TRP A 151 -6.24 14.78 -3.18
N ILE A 152 -5.47 13.83 -3.74
CA ILE A 152 -5.01 12.65 -2.99
C ILE A 152 -4.03 13.07 -1.90
N ASP A 153 -4.38 12.70 -0.67
CA ASP A 153 -3.47 12.72 0.46
C ASP A 153 -2.90 11.31 0.71
N LYS A 154 -1.68 11.09 0.27
CA LYS A 154 -0.96 9.82 0.40
C LYS A 154 -0.80 9.36 1.86
N ALA A 155 -0.81 10.29 2.82
CA ALA A 155 -0.66 9.97 4.23
C ALA A 155 -1.85 9.14 4.76
N ARG A 156 -3.03 9.31 4.20
CA ARG A 156 -4.25 8.58 4.60
C ARG A 156 -4.09 7.05 4.49
N ASP A 157 -3.30 6.55 3.54
CA ASP A 157 -3.04 5.11 3.42
C ASP A 157 -2.29 4.52 4.61
N PHE A 158 -1.65 5.35 5.42
CA PHE A 158 -0.92 4.96 6.62
C PHE A 158 -1.72 5.19 7.91
N GLU A 159 -2.97 5.62 7.82
CA GLU A 159 -3.89 5.77 8.95
C GLU A 159 -4.80 4.54 9.12
N TYR A 160 -4.84 3.65 8.13
CA TYR A 160 -5.67 2.45 8.18
C TYR A 160 -5.03 1.34 9.00
N GLY A 161 -5.80 0.78 9.94
CA GLY A 161 -5.43 -0.41 10.69
C GLY A 161 -5.50 -1.68 9.80
N TYR A 162 -4.95 -2.78 10.32
CA TYR A 162 -4.86 -4.06 9.60
C TYR A 162 -6.21 -4.56 9.07
N SER A 163 -7.28 -4.46 9.86
CA SER A 163 -8.61 -4.93 9.45
C SER A 163 -9.12 -4.21 8.21
N THR A 164 -8.90 -2.88 8.15
CA THR A 164 -9.29 -2.05 7.01
C THR A 164 -8.46 -2.40 5.77
N THR A 165 -7.15 -2.48 5.90
CA THR A 165 -6.27 -2.84 4.77
C THR A 165 -6.52 -4.27 4.26
N LEU A 166 -6.89 -5.19 5.17
CA LEU A 166 -7.32 -6.53 4.78
C LEU A 166 -8.63 -6.51 4.00
N ALA A 167 -9.59 -5.65 4.40
CA ALA A 167 -10.85 -5.48 3.69
C ALA A 167 -10.63 -4.89 2.29
N PHE A 168 -9.74 -3.90 2.16
CA PHE A 168 -9.31 -3.40 0.84
C PHE A 168 -8.84 -4.54 -0.05
N ASN A 169 -7.88 -5.32 0.41
CA ASN A 169 -7.32 -6.43 -0.37
C ASN A 169 -8.37 -7.46 -0.79
N LYS A 170 -9.33 -7.77 0.08
CA LYS A 170 -10.26 -8.88 -0.15
C LYS A 170 -11.55 -8.48 -0.86
N ARG A 171 -11.97 -7.21 -0.77
CA ARG A 171 -13.35 -6.83 -1.13
C ARG A 171 -13.48 -5.60 -2.00
N TYR A 172 -12.60 -4.61 -1.84
CA TYR A 172 -12.83 -3.29 -2.42
C TYR A 172 -11.91 -2.97 -3.59
N LEU A 173 -10.60 -3.23 -3.44
CA LEU A 173 -9.67 -2.94 -4.52
C LEU A 173 -9.86 -3.92 -5.67
N LEU A 174 -9.90 -3.40 -6.88
CA LEU A 174 -10.03 -4.19 -8.09
C LEU A 174 -8.79 -5.07 -8.26
N ASN A 175 -9.00 -6.37 -8.07
CA ASN A 175 -7.97 -7.40 -8.12
C ASN A 175 -8.47 -8.52 -9.02
N ARG A 176 -7.82 -8.75 -10.16
CA ARG A 176 -8.12 -9.89 -11.03
C ARG A 176 -6.87 -10.74 -11.25
N ASN A 177 -7.02 -12.05 -11.12
CA ASN A 177 -5.96 -13.05 -11.35
C ASN A 177 -4.71 -12.84 -10.49
N GLY A 178 -4.85 -12.30 -9.27
CA GLY A 178 -3.74 -12.02 -8.37
C GLY A 178 -2.87 -10.82 -8.78
N ALA A 179 -3.17 -10.16 -9.89
CA ALA A 179 -2.55 -8.92 -10.28
C ALA A 179 -3.25 -7.75 -9.57
N PHE A 180 -2.53 -7.12 -8.69
CA PHE A 180 -3.01 -6.03 -7.86
C PHE A 180 -2.58 -4.71 -8.49
N HIS A 181 -3.54 -3.91 -8.92
CA HIS A 181 -3.21 -2.71 -9.68
C HIS A 181 -3.78 -1.42 -9.07
N GLU A 182 -4.88 -1.50 -8.33
CA GLU A 182 -5.55 -0.35 -7.74
C GLU A 182 -5.07 -0.10 -6.31
N LEU A 183 -4.85 1.16 -5.97
CA LEU A 183 -4.46 1.60 -4.63
C LEU A 183 -5.66 2.22 -3.90
N PRO A 184 -5.68 2.25 -2.55
CA PRO A 184 -6.85 2.72 -1.80
C PRO A 184 -7.31 4.11 -2.19
N GLN A 185 -6.41 5.09 -2.32
CA GLN A 185 -6.82 6.45 -2.68
C GLN A 185 -7.32 6.55 -4.12
N GLU A 186 -6.85 5.71 -5.04
CA GLU A 186 -7.37 5.64 -6.42
C GLU A 186 -8.79 5.11 -6.44
N MET A 187 -9.07 4.07 -5.66
CA MET A 187 -10.43 3.53 -5.49
C MET A 187 -11.37 4.61 -4.97
N TYR A 188 -11.00 5.31 -3.89
CA TYR A 188 -11.83 6.39 -3.34
C TYR A 188 -12.04 7.51 -4.35
N LEU A 189 -11.01 7.87 -5.10
CA LEU A 189 -11.10 8.91 -6.12
C LEU A 189 -12.05 8.50 -7.24
N ALA A 190 -11.93 7.27 -7.76
CA ALA A 190 -12.82 6.73 -8.78
C ALA A 190 -14.28 6.69 -8.28
N VAL A 191 -14.50 6.22 -7.06
CA VAL A 191 -15.84 6.17 -6.44
C VAL A 191 -16.43 7.58 -6.30
N ALA A 192 -15.64 8.55 -5.81
CA ALA A 192 -16.09 9.93 -5.63
C ALA A 192 -16.49 10.59 -6.96
N LEU A 193 -15.65 10.45 -7.99
CA LEU A 193 -15.96 10.94 -9.32
C LEU A 193 -17.21 10.27 -9.89
N PHE A 194 -17.38 8.96 -9.71
CA PHE A 194 -18.54 8.24 -10.23
C PHE A 194 -19.84 8.65 -9.53
N LEU A 195 -19.82 8.80 -8.21
CA LEU A 195 -20.99 9.19 -7.42
C LEU A 195 -21.44 10.64 -7.72
N ALA A 196 -20.53 11.50 -8.13
CA ALA A 196 -20.87 12.88 -8.48
C ALA A 196 -21.41 13.06 -9.92
N ILE A 197 -21.44 12.02 -10.75
CA ILE A 197 -21.97 12.08 -12.12
C ILE A 197 -23.38 12.70 -12.22
N PRO A 198 -24.35 12.40 -11.32
CA PRO A 198 -25.70 12.96 -11.39
C PRO A 198 -25.76 14.47 -11.12
N GLU A 199 -24.69 15.06 -10.58
CA GLU A 199 -24.67 16.48 -10.23
C GLU A 199 -24.57 17.36 -11.49
N LYS A 200 -24.97 18.62 -11.36
CA LYS A 200 -24.80 19.59 -12.41
C LYS A 200 -23.30 19.75 -12.76
N GLN A 201 -23.01 19.98 -14.03
CA GLN A 201 -21.64 20.06 -14.51
C GLN A 201 -20.78 21.07 -13.73
N GLU A 202 -21.37 22.23 -13.40
CA GLU A 202 -20.71 23.31 -12.65
C GLU A 202 -20.33 22.94 -11.22
N ASP A 203 -21.09 22.04 -10.57
CA ASP A 203 -20.91 21.65 -9.17
C ASP A 203 -20.19 20.31 -9.01
N ARG A 204 -20.12 19.52 -10.08
CA ARG A 204 -19.74 18.11 -10.07
C ARG A 204 -18.37 17.85 -9.47
N LEU A 205 -17.36 18.60 -9.86
CA LEU A 205 -16.00 18.43 -9.33
C LEU A 205 -15.91 18.80 -7.84
N GLU A 206 -16.62 19.84 -7.42
CA GLU A 206 -16.66 20.23 -6.00
C GLU A 206 -17.32 19.15 -5.17
N VAL A 207 -18.44 18.59 -5.64
CA VAL A 207 -19.14 17.50 -4.96
C VAL A 207 -18.27 16.24 -4.93
N ALA A 208 -17.64 15.88 -6.05
CA ALA A 208 -16.72 14.76 -6.12
C ALA A 208 -15.58 14.90 -5.09
N ARG A 209 -14.98 16.08 -4.99
CA ARG A 209 -13.93 16.34 -4.00
C ARG A 209 -14.43 16.18 -2.56
N LYS A 210 -15.61 16.72 -2.24
CA LYS A 210 -16.21 16.54 -0.91
C LYS A 210 -16.46 15.08 -0.58
N ILE A 211 -16.96 14.28 -1.54
CA ILE A 211 -17.16 12.84 -1.36
C ILE A 211 -15.81 12.16 -1.10
N TYR A 212 -14.78 12.47 -1.91
CA TYR A 212 -13.43 11.92 -1.71
C TYR A 212 -12.91 12.25 -0.30
N ASP A 213 -12.94 13.51 0.11
CA ASP A 213 -12.42 13.94 1.41
C ASP A 213 -13.11 13.25 2.59
N VAL A 214 -14.42 13.04 2.51
CA VAL A 214 -15.20 12.37 3.58
C VAL A 214 -14.99 10.87 3.60
N THR A 215 -14.83 10.23 2.44
CA THR A 215 -14.78 8.76 2.36
C THR A 215 -13.39 8.19 2.52
N SER A 216 -12.35 8.95 2.19
CA SER A 216 -10.96 8.49 2.19
C SER A 216 -10.18 8.85 3.46
N SER A 217 -10.79 9.60 4.40
CA SER A 217 -10.19 10.00 5.69
C SER A 217 -10.35 8.93 6.76
#